data_ee4b575f643c1a5309a95bc9a405e511
#
_entry.id   ee4b575f643c1a5309a95bc9a405e511
#
_cell.length_a   1.000
_cell.length_b   1.000
_cell.length_c   1.000
_cell.angle_alpha   90.00
_cell.angle_beta   90.00
_cell.angle_gamma   90.00
#
_symmetry.space_group_name_H-M   'P 1'
#
loop_
_entity.id
_entity.type
_entity.pdbx_description
1 polymer ?
#
loop_
_entity_poly.entity_id
_entity_poly.type
_entity_poly.pdbx_seq_one_letter_code
_entity_poly.pdbx_strand_id
1 'polypeptide(L)'
;MKTTVLPNAEGRVLAAVDASVYGASVADHAAWAAARLGTSIDFLHVLDREAQPPTLTDMSGSLVLGAQETLLKELTEADAQRSRLNRERGRVLLQGAAERARTAGAKVAETRLRHDHLLDALVELEPGVRLFVLGKRGEHADFAKGHLGGHLERVVRAVRHPLLVASRAFKPIRRVMIAFDGSPTVLKGVEMLIASALLRGLPITLQVAGESTDTMRRAVIEVASRLEDAGFEVDAALTPGHPETVLAEAVRTQSIDLLVMGAYGHSRIRQFFVGSTTTALLRACQIPVLLLR
;
A
#
# COMPACT_ATOMS: atom_id res chain seq x y z
N MET A 1 0.87 29.07 -15.48
CA MET A 1 0.81 28.01 -14.45
C MET A 1 0.12 26.81 -15.05
N LYS A 2 0.82 25.69 -15.27
CA LYS A 2 0.17 24.43 -15.66
C LYS A 2 -0.42 23.84 -14.38
N THR A 3 -1.74 23.86 -14.25
CA THR A 3 -2.44 23.19 -13.15
C THR A 3 -2.09 21.70 -13.21
N THR A 4 -1.34 21.20 -12.26
CA THR A 4 -1.08 19.77 -12.12
C THR A 4 -2.39 19.12 -11.74
N VAL A 5 -3.03 18.50 -12.72
CA VAL A 5 -4.26 17.71 -12.47
C VAL A 5 -3.86 16.51 -11.63
N LEU A 6 -4.32 16.48 -10.39
CA LEU A 6 -4.17 15.31 -9.55
C LEU A 6 -4.84 14.12 -10.23
N PRO A 7 -4.17 12.97 -10.35
CA PRO A 7 -4.85 11.79 -10.81
C PRO A 7 -6.04 11.53 -9.87
N ASN A 8 -7.24 11.59 -10.42
CA ASN A 8 -8.51 11.34 -9.77
C ASN A 8 -8.72 12.06 -8.41
N ALA A 9 -8.73 13.42 -8.44
CA ALA A 9 -8.94 14.24 -7.23
C ALA A 9 -10.26 13.93 -6.49
N GLU A 10 -11.28 13.42 -7.19
CA GLU A 10 -12.59 13.04 -6.67
C GLU A 10 -12.70 11.54 -6.31
N GLY A 11 -11.63 10.77 -6.56
CA GLY A 11 -11.60 9.35 -6.27
C GLY A 11 -11.66 9.02 -4.78
N ARG A 12 -11.97 7.76 -4.50
CA ARG A 12 -12.09 7.24 -3.14
C ARG A 12 -10.79 6.62 -2.64
N VAL A 13 -10.72 6.36 -1.35
CA VAL A 13 -9.70 5.49 -0.77
C VAL A 13 -10.13 4.04 -0.99
N LEU A 14 -9.34 3.23 -1.67
CA LEU A 14 -9.56 1.78 -1.79
C LEU A 14 -8.62 1.02 -0.86
N ALA A 15 -9.18 0.35 0.14
CA ALA A 15 -8.44 -0.42 1.13
C ALA A 15 -8.64 -1.92 0.91
N ALA A 16 -7.57 -2.65 0.58
CA ALA A 16 -7.63 -4.10 0.50
C ALA A 16 -7.30 -4.71 1.87
N VAL A 17 -8.26 -5.43 2.43
CA VAL A 17 -8.17 -6.07 3.74
C VAL A 17 -8.16 -7.59 3.62
N ASP A 18 -7.42 -8.23 4.48
CA ASP A 18 -7.34 -9.68 4.62
C ASP A 18 -7.31 -10.08 6.10
N ALA A 19 -7.30 -11.37 6.39
CA ALA A 19 -7.25 -11.88 7.76
C ALA A 19 -5.84 -11.84 8.38
N SER A 20 -4.87 -11.17 7.74
CA SER A 20 -3.55 -10.97 8.30
C SER A 20 -3.56 -10.05 9.51
N VAL A 21 -2.45 -10.02 10.22
CA VAL A 21 -2.21 -9.08 11.35
C VAL A 21 -2.28 -7.60 10.94
N TYR A 22 -2.29 -7.30 9.64
CA TYR A 22 -2.40 -5.94 9.11
C TYR A 22 -3.84 -5.49 8.86
N GLY A 23 -4.81 -6.41 8.75
CA GLY A 23 -6.18 -6.09 8.33
C GLY A 23 -6.84 -4.96 9.12
N ALA A 24 -6.77 -5.01 10.46
CA ALA A 24 -7.28 -3.93 11.32
C ALA A 24 -6.54 -2.61 11.09
N SER A 25 -5.23 -2.65 10.96
CA SER A 25 -4.40 -1.47 10.73
C SER A 25 -4.62 -0.85 9.36
N VAL A 26 -4.89 -1.65 8.33
CA VAL A 26 -5.28 -1.17 6.99
C VAL A 26 -6.57 -0.36 7.08
N ALA A 27 -7.59 -0.84 7.82
CA ALA A 27 -8.84 -0.11 8.02
C ALA A 27 -8.62 1.24 8.73
N ASP A 28 -7.76 1.29 9.75
CA ASP A 28 -7.43 2.53 10.48
C ASP A 28 -6.68 3.54 9.60
N HIS A 29 -5.68 3.07 8.82
CA HIS A 29 -4.95 3.93 7.88
C HIS A 29 -5.87 4.46 6.77
N ALA A 30 -6.79 3.63 6.28
CA ALA A 30 -7.78 4.04 5.30
C ALA A 30 -8.74 5.10 5.89
N ALA A 31 -9.19 4.91 7.13
CA ALA A 31 -10.04 5.88 7.83
C ALA A 31 -9.31 7.22 8.02
N TRP A 32 -8.07 7.19 8.47
CA TRP A 32 -7.22 8.38 8.58
C TRP A 32 -7.06 9.10 7.23
N ALA A 33 -6.72 8.37 6.18
CA ALA A 33 -6.52 8.95 4.86
C ALA A 33 -7.79 9.52 4.27
N ALA A 34 -8.93 8.83 4.39
CA ALA A 34 -10.22 9.27 3.89
C ALA A 34 -10.70 10.53 4.61
N ALA A 35 -10.54 10.62 5.93
CA ALA A 35 -10.86 11.81 6.72
C ALA A 35 -10.02 13.01 6.28
N ARG A 36 -8.71 12.83 6.07
CA ARG A 36 -7.80 13.88 5.58
C ARG A 36 -8.12 14.35 4.16
N LEU A 37 -8.50 13.42 3.29
CA LEU A 37 -8.84 13.69 1.89
C LEU A 37 -10.28 14.20 1.69
N GLY A 38 -11.13 14.15 2.72
CA GLY A 38 -12.54 14.48 2.63
C GLY A 38 -13.34 13.54 1.70
N THR A 39 -12.92 12.28 1.60
CA THR A 39 -13.54 11.28 0.70
C THR A 39 -14.03 10.05 1.46
N SER A 40 -14.68 9.11 0.76
CA SER A 40 -15.14 7.85 1.33
C SER A 40 -14.17 6.70 1.07
N ILE A 41 -14.41 5.58 1.75
CA ILE A 41 -13.62 4.36 1.63
C ILE A 41 -14.44 3.29 0.91
N ASP A 42 -13.80 2.61 -0.02
CA ASP A 42 -14.22 1.31 -0.54
C ASP A 42 -13.31 0.24 0.08
N PHE A 43 -13.89 -0.76 0.75
CA PHE A 43 -13.15 -1.92 1.24
C PHE A 43 -13.24 -3.07 0.25
N LEU A 44 -12.11 -3.70 -0.02
CA LEU A 44 -11.98 -4.86 -0.89
C LEU A 44 -11.41 -6.04 -0.10
N HIS A 45 -12.03 -7.21 -0.22
CA HIS A 45 -11.42 -8.47 0.14
C HIS A 45 -11.46 -9.40 -1.06
N VAL A 46 -10.33 -10.04 -1.37
CA VAL A 46 -10.21 -10.95 -2.50
C VAL A 46 -9.98 -12.35 -1.98
N LEU A 47 -10.85 -13.26 -2.39
CA LEU A 47 -10.68 -14.70 -2.21
C LEU A 47 -9.84 -15.22 -3.37
N ASP A 48 -8.57 -15.52 -3.09
CA ASP A 48 -7.59 -15.91 -4.11
C ASP A 48 -7.94 -17.28 -4.71
N ARG A 49 -7.91 -17.37 -6.04
CA ARG A 49 -8.14 -18.60 -6.79
C ARG A 49 -7.01 -19.62 -6.63
N GLU A 50 -5.78 -19.16 -6.38
CA GLU A 50 -4.60 -20.02 -6.22
C GLU A 50 -4.61 -20.83 -4.89
N ALA A 51 -5.48 -20.46 -3.94
CA ALA A 51 -5.64 -21.21 -2.69
C ALA A 51 -6.47 -22.51 -2.84
N GLN A 52 -6.91 -22.85 -4.05
CA GLN A 52 -7.53 -24.13 -4.31
C GLN A 52 -6.43 -25.21 -4.48
N PRO A 53 -6.50 -26.32 -3.75
CA PRO A 53 -5.57 -27.43 -3.98
C PRO A 53 -5.69 -27.90 -5.43
N PRO A 54 -4.59 -28.36 -6.07
CA PRO A 54 -4.63 -28.84 -7.42
C PRO A 54 -5.69 -29.94 -7.52
N THR A 55 -6.60 -29.80 -8.47
CA THR A 55 -7.54 -30.87 -8.82
C THR A 55 -6.73 -32.13 -9.08
N LEU A 56 -7.14 -33.22 -8.45
CA LEU A 56 -6.50 -34.53 -8.55
C LEU A 56 -6.53 -35.05 -10.01
N THR A 57 -5.71 -34.49 -10.88
CA THR A 57 -5.60 -34.92 -12.27
C THR A 57 -4.67 -36.13 -12.42
N ASP A 58 -3.96 -36.53 -11.35
CA ASP A 58 -2.87 -37.53 -11.44
C ASP A 58 -3.11 -38.82 -10.64
N MET A 59 -4.35 -39.12 -10.25
CA MET A 59 -4.67 -40.45 -9.66
C MET A 59 -5.38 -41.37 -10.66
N SER A 60 -4.96 -41.40 -11.90
CA SER A 60 -5.52 -42.24 -12.94
C SER A 60 -4.87 -43.63 -12.98
N GLY A 61 -5.00 -44.42 -11.94
CA GLY A 61 -4.35 -45.73 -12.09
C GLY A 61 -4.93 -46.92 -11.33
N SER A 62 -5.78 -46.75 -10.33
CA SER A 62 -6.10 -47.91 -9.52
C SER A 62 -7.42 -47.89 -8.73
N LEU A 63 -8.38 -47.04 -9.08
CA LEU A 63 -9.65 -46.98 -8.37
C LEU A 63 -10.78 -47.66 -9.18
N VAL A 64 -11.52 -48.55 -8.56
CA VAL A 64 -12.76 -49.16 -9.11
C VAL A 64 -13.75 -48.04 -9.46
N LEU A 65 -14.38 -48.08 -10.63
CA LEU A 65 -15.23 -47.02 -11.20
C LEU A 65 -16.23 -46.38 -10.20
N GLY A 66 -16.85 -47.15 -9.33
CA GLY A 66 -17.81 -46.64 -8.34
C GLY A 66 -17.18 -45.88 -7.17
N ALA A 67 -15.96 -46.24 -6.77
CA ALA A 67 -15.24 -45.55 -5.71
C ALA A 67 -14.74 -44.17 -6.18
N GLN A 68 -14.40 -44.00 -7.45
CA GLN A 68 -13.98 -42.77 -8.07
C GLN A 68 -15.12 -41.73 -8.12
N GLU A 69 -16.33 -42.16 -8.47
CA GLU A 69 -17.51 -41.29 -8.51
C GLU A 69 -17.90 -40.77 -7.12
N THR A 70 -17.87 -41.65 -6.12
CA THR A 70 -18.14 -41.31 -4.72
C THR A 70 -17.12 -40.30 -4.20
N LEU A 71 -15.82 -40.53 -4.46
CA LEU A 71 -14.75 -39.62 -4.04
C LEU A 71 -14.86 -38.24 -4.71
N LEU A 72 -15.17 -38.19 -6.00
CA LEU A 72 -15.38 -36.91 -6.73
C LEU A 72 -16.57 -36.15 -6.15
N LYS A 73 -17.64 -36.81 -5.78
CA LYS A 73 -18.81 -36.21 -5.13
C LYS A 73 -18.44 -35.62 -3.77
N GLU A 74 -17.78 -36.40 -2.91
CA GLU A 74 -17.32 -35.94 -1.60
C GLU A 74 -16.36 -34.75 -1.69
N LEU A 75 -15.42 -34.77 -2.64
CA LEU A 75 -14.51 -33.64 -2.90
C LEU A 75 -15.27 -32.38 -3.37
N THR A 76 -16.24 -32.54 -4.26
CA THR A 76 -17.06 -31.43 -4.74
C THR A 76 -17.91 -30.82 -3.61
N GLU A 77 -18.48 -31.63 -2.75
CA GLU A 77 -19.25 -31.20 -1.58
C GLU A 77 -18.34 -30.47 -0.57
N ALA A 78 -17.15 -31.00 -0.30
CA ALA A 78 -16.16 -30.38 0.59
C ALA A 78 -15.67 -29.03 0.04
N ASP A 79 -15.40 -28.94 -1.26
CA ASP A 79 -15.00 -27.69 -1.91
C ASP A 79 -16.12 -26.64 -1.89
N ALA A 80 -17.36 -27.07 -2.12
CA ALA A 80 -18.52 -26.18 -2.01
C ALA A 80 -18.71 -25.65 -0.58
N GLN A 81 -18.53 -26.49 0.42
CA GLN A 81 -18.60 -26.10 1.83
C GLN A 81 -17.46 -25.14 2.19
N ARG A 82 -16.23 -25.43 1.78
CA ARG A 82 -15.08 -24.57 1.98
C ARG A 82 -15.28 -23.18 1.34
N SER A 83 -15.79 -23.16 0.12
CA SER A 83 -16.09 -21.90 -0.60
C SER A 83 -17.17 -21.07 0.11
N ARG A 84 -18.18 -21.71 0.69
CA ARG A 84 -19.20 -21.02 1.52
C ARG A 84 -18.58 -20.41 2.76
N LEU A 85 -17.75 -21.16 3.50
CA LEU A 85 -17.07 -20.69 4.70
C LEU A 85 -16.12 -19.53 4.39
N ASN A 86 -15.35 -19.61 3.31
CA ASN A 86 -14.44 -18.53 2.90
C ASN A 86 -15.21 -17.25 2.54
N ARG A 87 -16.34 -17.37 1.84
CA ARG A 87 -17.22 -16.22 1.56
C ARG A 87 -17.77 -15.59 2.83
N GLU A 88 -18.21 -16.39 3.77
CA GLU A 88 -18.75 -15.89 5.04
C GLU A 88 -17.66 -15.20 5.88
N ARG A 89 -16.47 -15.80 5.99
CA ARG A 89 -15.30 -15.19 6.64
C ARG A 89 -14.95 -13.85 5.97
N GLY A 90 -14.93 -13.79 4.65
CA GLY A 90 -14.65 -12.56 3.90
C GLY A 90 -15.70 -11.48 4.17
N ARG A 91 -16.98 -11.83 4.28
CA ARG A 91 -18.03 -10.85 4.64
C ARG A 91 -17.86 -10.31 6.06
N VAL A 92 -17.61 -11.18 7.03
CA VAL A 92 -17.36 -10.79 8.43
C VAL A 92 -16.15 -9.87 8.52
N LEU A 93 -15.08 -10.18 7.81
CA LEU A 93 -13.87 -9.37 7.75
C LEU A 93 -14.14 -7.98 7.17
N LEU A 94 -14.85 -7.89 6.05
CA LEU A 94 -15.24 -6.63 5.43
C LEU A 94 -16.16 -5.80 6.33
N GLN A 95 -17.13 -6.44 6.99
CA GLN A 95 -18.01 -5.79 7.94
C GLN A 95 -17.23 -5.23 9.13
N GLY A 96 -16.30 -6.00 9.70
CA GLY A 96 -15.44 -5.55 10.78
C GLY A 96 -14.54 -4.37 10.39
N ALA A 97 -13.96 -4.39 9.19
CA ALA A 97 -13.18 -3.27 8.66
C ALA A 97 -14.03 -2.01 8.46
N ALA A 98 -15.23 -2.16 7.90
CA ALA A 98 -16.15 -1.05 7.69
C ALA A 98 -16.63 -0.43 9.01
N GLU A 99 -16.98 -1.26 9.99
CA GLU A 99 -17.38 -0.83 11.33
C GLU A 99 -16.28 -0.05 12.03
N ARG A 100 -15.05 -0.58 11.98
CA ARG A 100 -13.86 0.06 12.53
C ARG A 100 -13.63 1.44 11.92
N ALA A 101 -13.74 1.56 10.61
CA ALA A 101 -13.59 2.84 9.91
C ALA A 101 -14.70 3.84 10.27
N ARG A 102 -15.95 3.39 10.39
CA ARG A 102 -17.08 4.23 10.83
C ARG A 102 -16.90 4.71 12.26
N THR A 103 -16.44 3.84 13.16
CA THR A 103 -16.13 4.22 14.56
C THR A 103 -15.04 5.28 14.62
N ALA A 104 -14.08 5.26 13.69
CA ALA A 104 -13.08 6.31 13.52
C ALA A 104 -13.60 7.57 12.79
N GLY A 105 -14.92 7.64 12.50
CA GLY A 105 -15.57 8.80 11.86
C GLY A 105 -15.46 8.83 10.33
N ALA A 106 -14.95 7.78 9.70
CA ALA A 106 -14.82 7.75 8.25
C ALA A 106 -16.12 7.30 7.55
N LYS A 107 -16.37 7.84 6.36
CA LYS A 107 -17.48 7.43 5.51
C LYS A 107 -17.09 6.21 4.67
N VAL A 108 -17.78 5.09 4.84
CA VAL A 108 -17.60 3.89 4.03
C VAL A 108 -18.67 3.86 2.95
N ALA A 109 -18.27 3.89 1.69
CA ALA A 109 -19.17 3.87 0.53
C ALA A 109 -19.56 2.44 0.15
N GLU A 110 -18.59 1.52 0.07
CA GLU A 110 -18.85 0.17 -0.40
C GLU A 110 -17.92 -0.85 0.27
N THR A 111 -18.38 -2.10 0.33
CA THR A 111 -17.59 -3.28 0.70
C THR A 111 -17.72 -4.31 -0.40
N ARG A 112 -16.59 -4.77 -0.95
CA ARG A 112 -16.54 -5.68 -2.11
C ARG A 112 -15.82 -6.97 -1.76
N LEU A 113 -16.53 -8.09 -1.90
CA LEU A 113 -15.95 -9.41 -1.85
C LEU A 113 -15.80 -9.93 -3.28
N ARG A 114 -14.58 -10.24 -3.70
CA ARG A 114 -14.30 -10.74 -5.05
C ARG A 114 -13.61 -12.10 -5.02
N HIS A 115 -13.91 -12.93 -6.02
CA HIS A 115 -13.18 -14.16 -6.35
C HIS A 115 -12.28 -13.85 -7.55
N ASP A 116 -11.05 -13.41 -7.28
CA ASP A 116 -10.14 -12.92 -8.32
C ASP A 116 -8.68 -13.00 -7.86
N HIS A 117 -7.75 -12.47 -8.67
CA HIS A 117 -6.42 -12.12 -8.19
C HIS A 117 -6.43 -10.67 -7.70
N LEU A 118 -5.79 -10.42 -6.55
CA LEU A 118 -5.78 -9.09 -5.93
C LEU A 118 -5.33 -8.01 -6.92
N LEU A 119 -4.29 -8.29 -7.71
CA LEU A 119 -3.74 -7.33 -8.66
C LEU A 119 -4.77 -6.93 -9.72
N ASP A 120 -5.47 -7.89 -10.30
CA ASP A 120 -6.45 -7.67 -11.38
C ASP A 120 -7.63 -6.85 -10.85
N ALA A 121 -8.12 -7.19 -9.65
CA ALA A 121 -9.18 -6.44 -8.98
C ALA A 121 -8.77 -4.97 -8.70
N LEU A 122 -7.52 -4.73 -8.25
CA LEU A 122 -7.05 -3.37 -7.99
C LEU A 122 -6.90 -2.55 -9.27
N VAL A 123 -6.36 -3.14 -10.34
CA VAL A 123 -6.20 -2.47 -11.65
C VAL A 123 -7.56 -2.15 -12.27
N GLU A 124 -8.54 -3.05 -12.19
CA GLU A 124 -9.91 -2.80 -12.69
C GLU A 124 -10.58 -1.63 -11.95
N LEU A 125 -10.40 -1.55 -10.63
CA LEU A 125 -11.02 -0.52 -9.79
C LEU A 125 -10.25 0.82 -9.80
N GLU A 126 -9.02 0.84 -10.28
CA GLU A 126 -8.13 2.00 -10.24
C GLU A 126 -8.74 3.32 -10.78
N PRO A 127 -9.57 3.33 -11.86
CA PRO A 127 -10.17 4.58 -12.35
C PRO A 127 -11.00 5.36 -11.32
N GLY A 128 -11.57 4.67 -10.32
CA GLY A 128 -12.34 5.27 -9.22
C GLY A 128 -11.53 5.59 -7.97
N VAL A 129 -10.23 5.31 -7.97
CA VAL A 129 -9.38 5.37 -6.79
C VAL A 129 -8.53 6.63 -6.79
N ARG A 130 -8.39 7.26 -5.63
CA ARG A 130 -7.46 8.34 -5.36
C ARG A 130 -6.21 7.86 -4.61
N LEU A 131 -6.39 6.92 -3.71
CA LEU A 131 -5.34 6.34 -2.88
C LEU A 131 -5.65 4.88 -2.59
N PHE A 132 -4.68 4.01 -2.82
CA PHE A 132 -4.73 2.63 -2.36
C PHE A 132 -4.19 2.50 -0.94
N VAL A 133 -4.76 1.58 -0.14
CA VAL A 133 -4.22 1.23 1.18
C VAL A 133 -4.13 -0.28 1.28
N LEU A 134 -2.92 -0.79 1.53
CA LEU A 134 -2.63 -2.23 1.67
C LEU A 134 -1.72 -2.51 2.86
N GLY A 135 -1.78 -3.74 3.37
CA GLY A 135 -0.82 -4.23 4.35
C GLY A 135 0.54 -4.56 3.74
N LYS A 136 1.60 -4.55 4.53
CA LYS A 136 2.95 -4.95 4.08
C LYS A 136 3.02 -6.42 3.67
N ARG A 137 2.19 -7.28 4.26
CA ARG A 137 2.13 -8.72 4.02
C ARG A 137 0.68 -9.16 4.05
N GLY A 138 0.35 -10.15 3.22
CA GLY A 138 -0.95 -10.82 3.23
C GLY A 138 -0.98 -12.01 4.17
N GLU A 139 -2.16 -12.62 4.30
CA GLU A 139 -2.46 -13.75 5.19
C GLU A 139 -1.50 -14.94 5.03
N HIS A 140 -1.04 -15.22 3.82
CA HIS A 140 -0.15 -16.35 3.52
C HIS A 140 1.35 -16.03 3.58
N ALA A 141 1.73 -14.78 3.86
CA ALA A 141 3.12 -14.34 3.82
C ALA A 141 3.83 -14.36 5.19
N ASP A 142 3.14 -14.69 6.28
CA ASP A 142 3.71 -14.66 7.64
C ASP A 142 4.79 -15.74 7.89
N PHE A 143 4.88 -16.76 7.06
CA PHE A 143 5.86 -17.85 7.22
C PHE A 143 7.24 -17.54 6.62
N ALA A 144 7.38 -16.53 5.77
CA ALA A 144 8.64 -16.15 5.15
C ALA A 144 9.26 -14.93 5.84
N LYS A 145 10.07 -15.15 6.88
CA LYS A 145 10.81 -14.07 7.55
C LYS A 145 11.70 -13.34 6.54
N GLY A 146 11.48 -12.02 6.37
CA GLY A 146 12.38 -11.15 5.61
C GLY A 146 11.98 -10.84 4.17
N HIS A 147 10.86 -11.36 3.64
CA HIS A 147 10.37 -11.00 2.31
C HIS A 147 9.19 -10.03 2.38
N LEU A 148 9.13 -9.05 1.46
CA LEU A 148 7.88 -8.35 1.15
C LEU A 148 6.91 -9.38 0.58
N GLY A 149 5.60 -9.22 0.89
CA GLY A 149 4.60 -10.07 0.26
C GLY A 149 4.70 -9.94 -1.26
N GLY A 150 4.80 -11.05 -1.99
CA GLY A 150 4.92 -11.03 -3.45
C GLY A 150 3.77 -10.28 -4.14
N HIS A 151 2.61 -10.22 -3.50
CA HIS A 151 1.46 -9.41 -3.96
C HIS A 151 1.75 -7.91 -3.88
N LEU A 152 2.35 -7.40 -2.78
CA LEU A 152 2.66 -5.98 -2.64
C LEU A 152 3.64 -5.50 -3.72
N GLU A 153 4.68 -6.26 -4.02
CA GLU A 153 5.64 -5.89 -5.09
C GLU A 153 4.98 -5.84 -6.46
N ARG A 154 4.06 -6.77 -6.78
CA ARG A 154 3.29 -6.77 -8.03
C ARG A 154 2.35 -5.56 -8.09
N VAL A 155 1.64 -5.27 -7.00
CA VAL A 155 0.74 -4.10 -6.92
C VAL A 155 1.52 -2.81 -7.08
N VAL A 156 2.62 -2.63 -6.34
CA VAL A 156 3.49 -1.44 -6.47
C VAL A 156 3.93 -1.21 -7.91
N ARG A 157 4.12 -2.25 -8.71
CA ARG A 157 4.52 -2.12 -10.12
C ARG A 157 3.37 -1.77 -11.06
N ALA A 158 2.17 -2.24 -10.77
CA ALA A 158 1.04 -2.15 -11.70
C ALA A 158 0.18 -0.90 -11.51
N VAL A 159 -0.08 -0.51 -10.27
CA VAL A 159 -0.95 0.65 -9.99
C VAL A 159 -0.25 1.96 -10.32
N ARG A 160 -1.02 2.95 -10.75
CA ARG A 160 -0.53 4.29 -11.14
C ARG A 160 -0.83 5.35 -10.09
N HIS A 161 -1.78 5.08 -9.19
CA HIS A 161 -2.13 5.97 -8.10
C HIS A 161 -1.24 5.74 -6.87
N PRO A 162 -1.14 6.70 -5.96
CA PRO A 162 -0.39 6.54 -4.72
C PRO A 162 -0.87 5.33 -3.92
N LEU A 163 0.07 4.71 -3.21
CA LEU A 163 -0.16 3.54 -2.40
C LEU A 163 0.34 3.75 -0.98
N LEU A 164 -0.55 3.76 -0.01
CA LEU A 164 -0.22 3.76 1.41
C LEU A 164 -0.06 2.32 1.90
N VAL A 165 1.16 1.95 2.22
CA VAL A 165 1.50 0.65 2.80
C VAL A 165 1.38 0.76 4.32
N ALA A 166 0.36 0.15 4.89
CA ALA A 166 0.06 0.20 6.31
C ALA A 166 1.12 -0.53 7.14
N SER A 167 1.49 0.03 8.29
CA SER A 167 2.28 -0.65 9.32
C SER A 167 1.42 -1.68 10.07
N ARG A 168 2.05 -2.50 10.92
CA ARG A 168 1.35 -3.55 11.68
C ARG A 168 0.25 -3.01 12.62
N ALA A 169 0.46 -1.82 13.16
CA ALA A 169 -0.50 -1.12 14.00
C ALA A 169 -0.58 0.34 13.58
N PHE A 170 -1.78 0.90 13.60
CA PHE A 170 -1.98 2.32 13.37
C PHE A 170 -1.52 3.13 14.59
N LYS A 171 -0.81 4.21 14.31
CA LYS A 171 -0.51 5.29 15.25
C LYS A 171 -0.88 6.62 14.61
N PRO A 172 -1.35 7.61 15.37
CA PRO A 172 -1.61 8.94 14.84
C PRO A 172 -0.39 9.51 14.12
N ILE A 173 -0.57 9.90 12.87
CA ILE A 173 0.50 10.47 12.04
C ILE A 173 0.61 11.96 12.38
N ARG A 174 1.74 12.36 12.95
CA ARG A 174 2.03 13.72 13.38
C ARG A 174 3.23 14.33 12.68
N ARG A 175 4.21 13.50 12.25
CA ARG A 175 5.44 13.90 11.57
C ARG A 175 5.65 13.09 10.32
N VAL A 176 5.94 13.76 9.23
CA VAL A 176 6.12 13.15 7.92
C VAL A 176 7.55 13.35 7.45
N MET A 177 8.15 12.31 6.89
CA MET A 177 9.42 12.43 6.18
C MET A 177 9.20 12.18 4.70
N ILE A 178 9.71 13.06 3.85
CA ILE A 178 9.81 12.84 2.41
C ILE A 178 11.25 12.44 2.09
N ALA A 179 11.45 11.20 1.65
CA ALA A 179 12.73 10.74 1.13
C ALA A 179 12.91 11.31 -0.29
N PHE A 180 13.78 12.29 -0.42
CA PHE A 180 14.01 13.02 -1.65
C PHE A 180 15.30 12.58 -2.33
N ASP A 181 15.18 12.12 -3.58
CA ASP A 181 16.31 11.66 -4.41
C ASP A 181 16.47 12.50 -5.69
N GLY A 182 15.69 13.58 -5.85
CA GLY A 182 15.68 14.41 -7.04
C GLY A 182 15.08 13.75 -8.28
N SER A 183 14.51 12.56 -8.15
CA SER A 183 13.91 11.86 -9.29
C SER A 183 12.61 12.55 -9.76
N PRO A 184 12.27 12.44 -11.06
CA PRO A 184 11.03 12.97 -11.59
C PRO A 184 9.78 12.43 -10.88
N THR A 185 9.84 11.19 -10.38
CA THR A 185 8.76 10.56 -9.63
C THR A 185 8.51 11.28 -8.31
N VAL A 186 9.57 11.55 -7.53
CA VAL A 186 9.43 12.26 -6.26
C VAL A 186 9.03 13.72 -6.49
N LEU A 187 9.61 14.40 -7.47
CA LEU A 187 9.21 15.77 -7.83
C LEU A 187 7.72 15.85 -8.19
N LYS A 188 7.23 14.96 -9.07
CA LYS A 188 5.80 14.88 -9.40
C LYS A 188 4.96 14.55 -8.17
N GLY A 189 5.46 13.68 -7.30
CA GLY A 189 4.79 13.34 -6.05
C GLY A 189 4.68 14.49 -5.08
N VAL A 190 5.71 15.34 -4.97
CA VAL A 190 5.66 16.58 -4.17
C VAL A 190 4.56 17.51 -4.68
N GLU A 191 4.46 17.72 -6.01
CA GLU A 191 3.36 18.50 -6.58
C GLU A 191 1.98 17.94 -6.20
N MET A 192 1.84 16.64 -6.27
CA MET A 192 0.60 15.97 -5.88
C MET A 192 0.29 16.16 -4.39
N LEU A 193 1.31 16.11 -3.51
CA LEU A 193 1.16 16.36 -2.07
C LEU A 193 0.75 17.80 -1.79
N ILE A 194 1.38 18.78 -2.46
CA ILE A 194 1.03 20.20 -2.37
C ILE A 194 -0.45 20.43 -2.73
N ALA A 195 -0.91 19.81 -3.80
CA ALA A 195 -2.30 19.93 -4.25
C ALA A 195 -3.30 19.10 -3.42
N SER A 196 -2.81 18.20 -2.53
CA SER A 196 -3.63 17.29 -1.73
C SER A 196 -3.83 17.79 -0.29
N ALA A 197 -4.99 17.51 0.29
CA ALA A 197 -5.24 17.75 1.70
C ALA A 197 -4.60 16.69 2.64
N LEU A 198 -4.07 15.60 2.09
CA LEU A 198 -3.62 14.44 2.87
C LEU A 198 -2.63 14.80 3.99
N LEU A 199 -1.65 15.63 3.71
CA LEU A 199 -0.57 15.99 4.64
C LEU A 199 -0.69 17.42 5.21
N ARG A 200 -1.71 18.19 4.87
CA ARG A 200 -1.85 19.59 5.34
C ARG A 200 -1.74 19.69 6.85
N GLY A 201 -0.97 20.69 7.33
CA GLY A 201 -0.79 20.95 8.75
C GLY A 201 0.07 19.91 9.48
N LEU A 202 0.74 19.01 8.75
CA LEU A 202 1.74 18.11 9.31
C LEU A 202 3.13 18.65 8.98
N PRO A 203 4.05 18.74 9.96
CA PRO A 203 5.43 19.11 9.72
C PRO A 203 6.11 18.06 8.85
N ILE A 204 6.91 18.51 7.89
CA ILE A 204 7.59 17.69 6.90
C ILE A 204 9.09 17.79 7.09
N THR A 205 9.77 16.66 7.24
CA THR A 205 11.21 16.56 7.07
C THR A 205 11.53 16.15 5.63
N LEU A 206 12.18 17.01 4.86
CA LEU A 206 12.69 16.70 3.53
C LEU A 206 14.10 16.12 3.66
N GLN A 207 14.23 14.78 3.63
CA GLN A 207 15.47 14.07 3.86
C GLN A 207 16.12 13.61 2.56
N VAL A 208 17.36 14.02 2.33
CA VAL A 208 18.23 13.47 1.30
C VAL A 208 19.28 12.58 1.94
N ALA A 209 19.52 11.42 1.32
CA ALA A 209 20.58 10.50 1.70
C ALA A 209 21.57 10.36 0.54
N GLY A 210 22.84 10.53 0.81
CA GLY A 210 23.92 10.43 -0.19
C GLY A 210 24.84 11.66 -0.21
N GLU A 211 25.60 11.80 -1.31
CA GLU A 211 26.52 12.91 -1.46
C GLU A 211 25.81 14.26 -1.65
N SER A 212 26.32 15.27 -0.95
CA SER A 212 25.79 16.62 -1.00
C SER A 212 26.39 17.39 -2.19
N THR A 213 25.83 17.20 -3.38
CA THR A 213 26.21 17.97 -4.56
C THR A 213 25.50 19.31 -4.59
N ASP A 214 26.09 20.34 -5.25
CA ASP A 214 25.46 21.66 -5.41
C ASP A 214 24.14 21.58 -6.17
N THR A 215 24.01 20.63 -7.10
CA THR A 215 22.75 20.37 -7.81
C THR A 215 21.68 19.84 -6.86
N MET A 216 22.02 18.91 -5.98
CA MET A 216 21.09 18.35 -5.00
C MET A 216 20.68 19.42 -3.97
N ARG A 217 21.64 20.22 -3.48
CA ARG A 217 21.35 21.34 -2.54
C ARG A 217 20.34 22.32 -3.14
N ARG A 218 20.55 22.73 -4.39
CA ARG A 218 19.62 23.64 -5.10
C ARG A 218 18.23 23.02 -5.25
N ALA A 219 18.16 21.73 -5.64
CA ALA A 219 16.89 21.04 -5.78
C ALA A 219 16.13 20.91 -4.44
N VAL A 220 16.84 20.66 -3.35
CA VAL A 220 16.25 20.61 -2.00
C VAL A 220 15.69 21.97 -1.59
N ILE A 221 16.46 23.05 -1.78
CA ILE A 221 16.02 24.41 -1.44
C ILE A 221 14.77 24.78 -2.25
N GLU A 222 14.76 24.48 -3.55
CA GLU A 222 13.61 24.73 -4.42
C GLU A 222 12.36 23.98 -3.95
N VAL A 223 12.49 22.68 -3.64
CA VAL A 223 11.37 21.86 -3.19
C VAL A 223 10.88 22.28 -1.81
N ALA A 224 11.80 22.60 -0.88
CA ALA A 224 11.44 23.10 0.44
C ALA A 224 10.64 24.41 0.32
N SER A 225 11.13 25.39 -0.45
CA SER A 225 10.42 26.65 -0.68
C SER A 225 9.03 26.44 -1.27
N ARG A 226 8.86 25.52 -2.22
CA ARG A 226 7.54 25.22 -2.80
C ARG A 226 6.57 24.61 -1.81
N LEU A 227 7.06 23.76 -0.90
CA LEU A 227 6.25 23.19 0.18
C LEU A 227 5.88 24.28 1.20
N GLU A 228 6.82 25.18 1.56
CA GLU A 228 6.57 26.31 2.47
C GLU A 228 5.55 27.29 1.86
N ASP A 229 5.69 27.63 0.58
CA ASP A 229 4.74 28.47 -0.16
C ASP A 229 3.31 27.85 -0.18
N ALA A 230 3.23 26.52 -0.11
CA ALA A 230 1.98 25.77 0.00
C ALA A 230 1.45 25.67 1.45
N GLY A 231 2.15 26.24 2.43
CA GLY A 231 1.75 26.32 3.83
C GLY A 231 2.18 25.13 4.68
N PHE A 232 3.21 24.38 4.25
CA PHE A 232 3.81 23.33 5.08
C PHE A 232 4.95 23.89 5.93
N GLU A 233 5.11 23.37 7.13
CA GLU A 233 6.31 23.52 7.93
C GLU A 233 7.35 22.50 7.44
N VAL A 234 8.51 22.98 6.93
CA VAL A 234 9.52 22.11 6.30
C VAL A 234 10.86 22.24 6.99
N ASP A 235 11.45 21.12 7.34
CA ASP A 235 12.84 21.00 7.74
C ASP A 235 13.59 20.15 6.70
N ALA A 236 14.71 20.64 6.19
CA ALA A 236 15.46 19.97 5.14
C ALA A 236 16.82 19.49 5.66
N ALA A 237 17.11 18.20 5.45
CA ALA A 237 18.35 17.56 5.88
C ALA A 237 19.03 16.80 4.73
N LEU A 238 20.34 17.02 4.56
CA LEU A 238 21.19 16.26 3.65
C LEU A 238 22.20 15.47 4.50
N THR A 239 22.09 14.16 4.48
CA THR A 239 22.92 13.27 5.28
C THR A 239 23.73 12.36 4.37
N PRO A 240 25.08 12.37 4.46
CA PRO A 240 25.91 11.43 3.72
C PRO A 240 25.65 9.99 4.15
N GLY A 241 25.68 9.07 3.20
CA GLY A 241 25.56 7.64 3.48
C GLY A 241 24.57 6.90 2.58
N HIS A 242 24.44 5.61 2.84
CA HIS A 242 23.51 4.77 2.08
C HIS A 242 22.05 5.10 2.45
N PRO A 243 21.15 5.28 1.46
CA PRO A 243 19.77 5.69 1.70
C PRO A 243 19.03 4.82 2.72
N GLU A 244 19.21 3.51 2.64
CA GLU A 244 18.55 2.55 3.55
C GLU A 244 18.90 2.81 5.03
N THR A 245 20.17 3.06 5.30
CA THR A 245 20.67 3.32 6.67
C THR A 245 20.27 4.70 7.15
N VAL A 246 20.52 5.72 6.31
CA VAL A 246 20.23 7.13 6.66
C VAL A 246 18.75 7.34 6.92
N LEU A 247 17.88 6.84 6.04
CA LEU A 247 16.43 7.02 6.18
C LEU A 247 15.87 6.23 7.36
N ALA A 248 16.33 4.99 7.59
CA ALA A 248 15.87 4.19 8.73
C ALA A 248 16.30 4.83 10.07
N GLU A 249 17.52 5.36 10.15
CA GLU A 249 18.00 6.05 11.34
C GLU A 249 17.26 7.38 11.57
N ALA A 250 17.05 8.17 10.51
CA ALA A 250 16.31 9.42 10.58
C ALA A 250 14.85 9.20 11.00
N VAL A 251 14.20 8.17 10.49
CA VAL A 251 12.83 7.77 10.92
C VAL A 251 12.78 7.53 12.43
N ARG A 252 13.79 6.83 12.95
CA ARG A 252 13.85 6.48 14.38
C ARG A 252 14.17 7.69 15.26
N THR A 253 15.20 8.46 14.91
CA THR A 253 15.73 9.56 15.74
C THR A 253 14.84 10.78 15.75
N GLN A 254 14.13 11.06 14.64
CA GLN A 254 13.24 12.21 14.50
C GLN A 254 11.78 11.86 14.83
N SER A 255 11.49 10.63 15.28
CA SER A 255 10.15 10.17 15.62
C SER A 255 9.15 10.37 14.46
N ILE A 256 9.53 9.96 13.28
CA ILE A 256 8.70 10.05 12.08
C ILE A 256 7.58 9.01 12.12
N ASP A 257 6.37 9.44 11.80
CA ASP A 257 5.17 8.58 11.81
C ASP A 257 4.78 8.08 10.42
N LEU A 258 5.18 8.80 9.35
CA LEU A 258 4.91 8.43 7.95
C LEU A 258 6.13 8.72 7.09
N LEU A 259 6.59 7.71 6.37
CA LEU A 259 7.61 7.87 5.33
C LEU A 259 6.94 8.01 3.96
N VAL A 260 7.28 9.08 3.23
CA VAL A 260 6.86 9.30 1.83
C VAL A 260 8.07 9.11 0.93
N MET A 261 7.93 8.33 -0.12
CA MET A 261 9.03 8.08 -1.05
C MET A 261 8.53 7.69 -2.45
N GLY A 262 9.39 7.81 -3.44
CA GLY A 262 9.12 7.28 -4.77
C GLY A 262 9.13 5.75 -4.79
N ALA A 263 8.24 5.15 -5.56
CA ALA A 263 8.24 3.69 -5.75
C ALA A 263 9.46 3.20 -6.57
N TYR A 264 10.08 4.10 -7.34
CA TYR A 264 11.23 3.82 -8.23
C TYR A 264 12.27 4.94 -8.12
N GLY A 265 13.52 4.58 -7.91
CA GLY A 265 14.65 5.51 -7.95
C GLY A 265 15.21 5.70 -9.38
N HIS A 266 16.45 6.21 -9.48
CA HIS A 266 17.13 6.60 -10.72
C HIS A 266 17.44 5.46 -11.73
N SER A 267 17.13 4.19 -11.45
CA SER A 267 17.50 3.10 -12.35
C SER A 267 16.72 3.14 -13.67
N ARG A 268 17.43 3.05 -14.79
CA ARG A 268 16.85 3.04 -16.15
C ARG A 268 15.99 1.81 -16.47
N ILE A 269 15.92 0.84 -15.55
CA ILE A 269 15.16 -0.43 -15.71
C ILE A 269 13.86 -0.32 -14.91
N ARG A 270 12.99 0.62 -15.32
CA ARG A 270 11.74 0.94 -14.59
C ARG A 270 10.63 -0.11 -14.70
N GLN A 271 10.75 -1.08 -15.60
CA GLN A 271 9.63 -1.97 -15.92
C GLN A 271 9.62 -3.29 -15.15
N PHE A 272 10.72 -3.69 -14.51
CA PHE A 272 10.87 -5.04 -14.00
C PHE A 272 11.09 -5.18 -12.48
N PHE A 273 11.54 -4.12 -11.77
CA PHE A 273 11.85 -4.23 -10.34
C PHE A 273 11.36 -3.02 -9.53
N VAL A 274 10.79 -3.26 -8.35
CA VAL A 274 10.70 -2.26 -7.29
C VAL A 274 12.13 -1.90 -6.89
N GLY A 275 12.47 -0.62 -6.72
CA GLY A 275 13.83 -0.20 -6.38
C GLY A 275 14.35 -0.95 -5.15
N SER A 276 15.63 -1.33 -5.14
CA SER A 276 16.24 -2.04 -4.00
C SER A 276 16.05 -1.27 -2.69
N THR A 277 16.28 0.03 -2.71
CA THR A 277 16.06 0.95 -1.57
C THR A 277 14.60 0.96 -1.13
N THR A 278 13.63 1.00 -2.05
CA THR A 278 12.20 0.95 -1.72
C THR A 278 11.85 -0.37 -1.04
N THR A 279 12.33 -1.47 -1.59
CA THR A 279 12.12 -2.81 -1.02
C THR A 279 12.75 -2.93 0.37
N ALA A 280 13.99 -2.47 0.55
CA ALA A 280 14.70 -2.53 1.82
C ALA A 280 14.02 -1.67 2.89
N LEU A 281 13.62 -0.44 2.55
CA LEU A 281 12.91 0.45 3.47
C LEU A 281 11.52 -0.08 3.83
N LEU A 282 10.76 -0.61 2.87
CA LEU A 282 9.48 -1.26 3.16
C LEU A 282 9.63 -2.45 4.12
N ARG A 283 10.76 -3.17 4.07
CA ARG A 283 11.06 -4.26 5.02
C ARG A 283 11.46 -3.74 6.39
N ALA A 284 12.36 -2.76 6.45
CA ALA A 284 12.98 -2.26 7.67
C ALA A 284 12.07 -1.33 8.49
N CYS A 285 11.32 -0.44 7.83
CA CYS A 285 10.50 0.55 8.51
C CYS A 285 9.30 -0.08 9.19
N GLN A 286 9.08 0.26 10.46
CA GLN A 286 7.91 -0.18 11.22
C GLN A 286 6.73 0.78 11.13
N ILE A 287 6.91 1.93 10.49
CA ILE A 287 5.89 2.95 10.22
C ILE A 287 5.23 2.72 8.85
N PRO A 288 4.06 3.33 8.59
CA PRO A 288 3.45 3.32 7.25
C PRO A 288 4.35 4.03 6.23
N VAL A 289 4.24 3.60 4.97
CA VAL A 289 4.99 4.18 3.86
C VAL A 289 4.03 4.58 2.74
N LEU A 290 4.05 5.84 2.35
CA LEU A 290 3.33 6.35 1.18
C LEU A 290 4.24 6.31 -0.05
N LEU A 291 3.89 5.46 -0.99
CA LEU A 291 4.60 5.31 -2.25
C LEU A 291 3.99 6.22 -3.32
N LEU A 292 4.80 7.09 -3.89
CA LEU A 292 4.47 7.99 -4.98
C LEU A 292 4.76 7.33 -6.33
N ARG A 293 3.94 7.66 -7.37
CA ARG A 293 3.98 7.01 -8.67
C ARG A 293 4.10 8.02 -9.82
#